data_57deaac90f7430c1de096c23081ad358
#
_entry.id   57deaac90f7430c1de096c23081ad358
#
_cell.length_a   1.000
_cell.length_b   1.000
_cell.length_c   1.000
_cell.angle_alpha   90.00
_cell.angle_beta   90.00
_cell.angle_gamma   90.00
#
_symmetry.space_group_name_H-M   'P 1'
#
loop_
_entity.id
_entity.type
_entity.pdbx_description
1 polymer ?
#
loop_
_entity_poly.entity_id
_entity_poly.type
_entity_poly.pdbx_seq_one_letter_code
_entity_poly.pdbx_strand_id
1 'polypeptide(L)'
;MVNSNRKGQRVELEAVAALAALGITARRSQQYQGFGSDGDLVIEGASLHTEIKGRKAIAIYDWVEQAKRDSRGRRPYWVLCKADRRDWLVVVPLSQWEAVCREVDTAKAASERGADGHGTDGLGPGVDA
;
A
#
# COMPACT_ATOMS: atom_id res chain seq x y z
N MET A 1 13.76 -23.75 10.50
CA MET A 1 13.52 -23.16 9.17
C MET A 1 12.54 -22.01 9.27
N VAL A 2 12.84 -20.93 8.61
CA VAL A 2 11.97 -19.77 8.61
C VAL A 2 10.73 -20.04 7.76
N ASN A 3 9.57 -19.73 8.32
CA ASN A 3 8.34 -19.85 7.56
C ASN A 3 8.15 -18.58 6.73
N SER A 4 8.41 -18.67 5.44
CA SER A 4 8.35 -17.53 4.53
C SER A 4 6.96 -16.90 4.49
N ASN A 5 5.91 -17.71 4.57
CA ASN A 5 4.54 -17.19 4.53
C ASN A 5 4.24 -16.36 5.76
N ARG A 6 4.67 -16.82 6.93
CA ARG A 6 4.45 -16.04 8.14
C ARG A 6 5.19 -14.73 8.12
N LYS A 7 6.42 -14.74 7.63
CA LYS A 7 7.20 -13.52 7.53
C LYS A 7 6.53 -12.53 6.58
N GLY A 8 6.08 -13.01 5.43
CA GLY A 8 5.40 -12.18 4.47
C GLY A 8 4.13 -11.58 5.05
N GLN A 9 3.33 -12.40 5.74
CA GLN A 9 2.10 -11.91 6.35
C GLN A 9 2.37 -10.84 7.39
N ARG A 10 3.41 -11.06 8.21
CA ARG A 10 3.75 -10.09 9.25
C ARG A 10 4.15 -8.76 8.65
N VAL A 11 4.96 -8.77 7.61
CA VAL A 11 5.42 -7.55 6.97
C VAL A 11 4.25 -6.82 6.32
N GLU A 12 3.35 -7.57 5.69
CA GLU A 12 2.16 -6.96 5.08
C GLU A 12 1.29 -6.29 6.14
N LEU A 13 1.11 -6.93 7.29
CA LEU A 13 0.31 -6.33 8.37
C LEU A 13 1.00 -5.11 8.96
N GLU A 14 2.33 -5.13 9.05
CA GLU A 14 3.07 -3.95 9.48
C GLU A 14 2.85 -2.79 8.50
N ALA A 15 2.81 -3.09 7.21
CA ALA A 15 2.57 -2.06 6.20
C ALA A 15 1.16 -1.49 6.33
N VAL A 16 0.17 -2.34 6.58
CA VAL A 16 -1.20 -1.89 6.80
C VAL A 16 -1.25 -0.89 7.95
N ALA A 17 -0.57 -1.19 9.06
CA ALA A 17 -0.53 -0.29 10.20
C ALA A 17 0.20 1.01 9.88
N ALA A 18 1.30 0.93 9.14
CA ALA A 18 2.06 2.12 8.77
C ALA A 18 1.23 3.05 7.87
N LEU A 19 0.48 2.47 6.93
CA LEU A 19 -0.39 3.26 6.06
C LEU A 19 -1.54 3.87 6.83
N ALA A 20 -2.11 3.12 7.78
CA ALA A 20 -3.19 3.65 8.61
C ALA A 20 -2.75 4.88 9.40
N ALA A 21 -1.50 4.90 9.84
CA ALA A 21 -0.98 6.06 10.55
C ALA A 21 -0.93 7.31 9.67
N LEU A 22 -0.93 7.12 8.35
CA LEU A 22 -0.93 8.23 7.39
C LEU A 22 -2.34 8.56 6.91
N GLY A 23 -3.36 7.88 7.40
CA GLY A 23 -4.73 8.11 6.97
C GLY A 23 -5.13 7.31 5.74
N ILE A 24 -4.41 6.24 5.45
CA ILE A 24 -4.69 5.37 4.31
C ILE A 24 -5.14 4.01 4.85
N THR A 25 -6.34 3.60 4.49
CA THR A 25 -6.88 2.31 4.91
C THR A 25 -6.51 1.23 3.91
N ALA A 26 -5.89 0.17 4.39
CA ALA A 26 -5.45 -0.92 3.52
C ALA A 26 -5.72 -2.26 4.20
N ARG A 27 -5.76 -3.31 3.40
CA ARG A 27 -5.89 -4.67 3.90
C ARG A 27 -5.11 -5.61 3.00
N ARG A 28 -4.80 -6.77 3.52
CA ARG A 28 -4.09 -7.78 2.73
C ARG A 28 -4.99 -8.27 1.61
N SER A 29 -4.42 -8.45 0.43
CA SER A 29 -5.21 -8.93 -0.70
C SER A 29 -5.29 -10.45 -0.67
N GLN A 30 -6.20 -11.00 -1.47
CA GLN A 30 -6.22 -12.42 -1.74
C GLN A 30 -5.00 -12.77 -2.55
N GLN A 31 -4.39 -13.89 -2.23
CA GLN A 31 -3.08 -14.21 -2.77
C GLN A 31 -3.08 -15.15 -3.96
N TYR A 32 -4.21 -15.39 -4.56
CA TYR A 32 -4.20 -16.27 -5.71
C TYR A 32 -4.54 -15.57 -7.01
N GLN A 33 -4.60 -14.29 -6.98
CA GLN A 33 -4.75 -13.54 -8.23
C GLN A 33 -3.38 -13.34 -8.82
N GLY A 34 -3.34 -13.40 -10.10
CA GLY A 34 -2.12 -13.13 -10.80
C GLY A 34 -2.07 -11.69 -11.22
N PHE A 35 -1.98 -11.51 -12.51
CA PHE A 35 -1.77 -10.21 -13.11
C PHE A 35 -2.96 -9.28 -12.92
N GLY A 36 -2.68 -8.00 -12.85
CA GLY A 36 -3.71 -6.99 -12.79
C GLY A 36 -4.33 -6.83 -11.42
N SER A 37 -3.83 -7.56 -10.43
CA SER A 37 -4.35 -7.48 -9.08
C SER A 37 -3.85 -6.24 -8.37
N ASP A 38 -4.34 -6.02 -7.15
CA ASP A 38 -3.90 -4.92 -6.32
C ASP A 38 -2.49 -5.14 -5.77
N GLY A 39 -1.94 -6.35 -5.91
CA GLY A 39 -0.65 -6.69 -5.35
C GLY A 39 -0.83 -7.34 -3.99
N ASP A 40 0.07 -7.02 -3.08
CA ASP A 40 0.03 -7.60 -1.74
C ASP A 40 -1.01 -6.95 -0.85
N LEU A 41 -1.33 -5.71 -1.10
CA LEU A 41 -2.34 -4.99 -0.33
C LEU A 41 -3.38 -4.39 -1.25
N VAL A 42 -4.61 -4.30 -0.72
CA VAL A 42 -5.68 -3.52 -1.35
C VAL A 42 -5.74 -2.18 -0.62
N ILE A 43 -5.66 -1.10 -1.36
CA ILE A 43 -5.76 0.25 -0.79
C ILE A 43 -7.20 0.70 -0.97
N GLU A 44 -7.90 0.93 0.12
CA GLU A 44 -9.31 1.28 0.07
C GLU A 44 -9.52 2.63 -0.61
N GLY A 45 -10.41 2.65 -1.57
CA GLY A 45 -10.76 3.87 -2.24
C GLY A 45 -9.81 4.31 -3.33
N ALA A 46 -8.81 3.52 -3.66
CA ALA A 46 -7.83 3.88 -4.66
C ALA A 46 -7.47 2.69 -5.52
N SER A 47 -7.05 2.95 -6.74
CA SER A 47 -6.58 1.92 -7.66
C SER A 47 -5.06 2.00 -7.71
N LEU A 48 -4.41 1.24 -6.83
CA LEU A 48 -2.97 1.35 -6.64
C LEU A 48 -2.40 -0.03 -6.36
N HIS A 49 -1.61 -0.53 -7.32
CA HIS A 49 -0.95 -1.81 -7.15
C HIS A 49 0.19 -1.66 -6.14
N THR A 50 0.12 -2.38 -5.04
CA THR A 50 1.03 -2.21 -3.90
C THR A 50 1.79 -3.49 -3.62
N GLU A 51 3.10 -3.46 -3.81
CA GLU A 51 3.99 -4.58 -3.49
C GLU A 51 4.67 -4.30 -2.15
N ILE A 52 4.79 -5.33 -1.34
CA ILE A 52 5.42 -5.21 -0.01
C ILE A 52 6.68 -6.06 0.00
N LYS A 53 7.78 -5.47 0.39
CA LYS A 53 9.06 -6.17 0.49
C LYS A 53 9.70 -5.88 1.85
N GLY A 54 10.05 -6.94 2.56
CA GLY A 54 10.77 -6.81 3.83
C GLY A 54 12.02 -7.66 3.76
N ARG A 55 13.12 -7.07 3.32
CA ARG A 55 14.34 -7.80 3.08
C ARG A 55 15.55 -7.06 3.57
N LYS A 56 16.63 -7.82 3.82
CA LYS A 56 17.90 -7.21 4.17
C LYS A 56 18.59 -6.64 2.95
N ALA A 57 18.55 -7.37 1.84
CA ALA A 57 19.19 -6.93 0.61
C ALA A 57 18.23 -6.08 -0.20
N ILE A 58 18.76 -5.11 -0.89
CA ILE A 58 17.97 -4.19 -1.69
C ILE A 58 18.08 -4.55 -3.15
N ALA A 59 16.97 -4.92 -3.75
CA ALA A 59 16.90 -5.25 -5.16
C ALA A 59 15.83 -4.35 -5.80
N ILE A 60 16.05 -3.05 -5.69
CA ILE A 60 15.03 -2.05 -6.02
C ILE A 60 14.52 -2.19 -7.44
N TYR A 61 15.41 -2.31 -8.41
CA TYR A 61 14.97 -2.38 -9.79
C TYR A 61 14.21 -3.66 -10.09
N ASP A 62 14.60 -4.77 -9.48
CA ASP A 62 13.86 -6.02 -9.66
C ASP A 62 12.45 -5.90 -9.08
N TRP A 63 12.32 -5.28 -7.92
CA TRP A 63 11.02 -5.10 -7.27
C TRP A 63 10.12 -4.21 -8.12
N VAL A 64 10.67 -3.13 -8.65
CA VAL A 64 9.91 -2.21 -9.50
C VAL A 64 9.46 -2.92 -10.78
N GLU A 65 10.34 -3.72 -11.39
CA GLU A 65 9.97 -4.46 -12.58
C GLU A 65 8.86 -5.46 -12.30
N GLN A 66 8.91 -6.10 -11.14
CA GLN A 66 7.85 -7.01 -10.75
C GLN A 66 6.51 -6.27 -10.60
N ALA A 67 6.53 -5.15 -9.91
CA ALA A 67 5.30 -4.37 -9.70
C ALA A 67 4.73 -3.89 -11.04
N LYS A 68 5.60 -3.43 -11.93
CA LYS A 68 5.19 -3.00 -13.26
C LYS A 68 4.52 -4.14 -14.02
N ARG A 69 5.15 -5.30 -14.01
CA ARG A 69 4.65 -6.46 -14.71
C ARG A 69 3.30 -6.91 -14.17
N ASP A 70 3.20 -6.98 -12.85
CA ASP A 70 1.99 -7.51 -12.21
C ASP A 70 0.82 -6.53 -12.29
N SER A 71 1.10 -5.23 -12.34
CA SER A 71 0.05 -4.22 -12.52
C SER A 71 -0.46 -4.19 -13.96
N ARG A 72 0.31 -4.75 -14.89
CA ARG A 72 -0.03 -4.82 -16.31
C ARG A 72 -0.30 -3.46 -16.94
N GLY A 73 0.29 -2.41 -16.37
CA GLY A 73 0.08 -1.08 -16.90
C GLY A 73 -1.33 -0.55 -16.73
N ARG A 74 -2.15 -1.23 -15.96
CA ARG A 74 -3.56 -0.82 -15.75
C ARG A 74 -3.74 0.08 -14.57
N ARG A 75 -2.76 0.10 -13.66
CA ARG A 75 -2.81 0.86 -12.41
C ARG A 75 -1.45 1.47 -12.15
N PRO A 76 -1.43 2.61 -11.48
CA PRO A 76 -0.18 3.08 -10.91
C PRO A 76 0.36 2.06 -9.94
N TYR A 77 1.67 2.03 -9.80
CA TYR A 77 2.29 1.06 -8.89
C TYR A 77 3.42 1.69 -8.11
N TRP A 78 3.58 1.20 -6.90
CA TRP A 78 4.67 1.58 -6.02
C TRP A 78 5.10 0.36 -5.23
N VAL A 79 6.27 0.44 -4.61
CA VAL A 79 6.79 -0.62 -3.76
C VAL A 79 7.05 -0.01 -2.39
N LEU A 80 6.52 -0.64 -1.37
CA LEU A 80 6.84 -0.28 0.01
C LEU A 80 7.82 -1.30 0.55
N CYS A 81 8.96 -0.85 1.04
CA CYS A 81 9.97 -1.78 1.50
C CYS A 81 10.56 -1.35 2.81
N LYS A 82 11.05 -2.32 3.55
CA LYS A 82 11.59 -2.09 4.87
C LYS A 82 12.64 -3.15 5.16
N ALA A 83 13.82 -2.72 5.57
CA ALA A 83 14.82 -3.63 6.12
C ALA A 83 14.56 -3.76 7.61
N ASP A 84 15.16 -4.77 8.23
CA ASP A 84 15.00 -4.98 9.65
C ASP A 84 15.41 -3.75 10.43
N ARG A 85 14.55 -3.30 11.34
CA ARG A 85 14.84 -2.19 12.27
C ARG A 85 15.06 -0.86 11.57
N ARG A 86 14.55 -0.70 10.36
CA ARG A 86 14.66 0.55 9.63
C ARG A 86 13.27 1.04 9.24
N ASP A 87 13.21 2.28 8.81
CA ASP A 87 11.95 2.87 8.40
C ASP A 87 11.44 2.29 7.09
N TRP A 88 10.15 2.41 6.90
CA TRP A 88 9.54 2.11 5.61
C TRP A 88 10.01 3.09 4.56
N LEU A 89 10.25 2.58 3.37
CA LEU A 89 10.58 3.40 2.21
C LEU A 89 9.54 3.20 1.13
N VAL A 90 9.29 4.25 0.39
CA VAL A 90 8.45 4.18 -0.80
C VAL A 90 9.36 4.23 -2.01
N VAL A 91 9.23 3.26 -2.89
CA VAL A 91 9.96 3.24 -4.14
C VAL A 91 8.95 3.34 -5.27
N VAL A 92 9.09 4.36 -6.09
CA VAL A 92 8.17 4.58 -7.18
C VAL A 92 8.95 5.14 -8.37
N PRO A 93 8.75 4.59 -9.58
CA PRO A 93 9.40 5.16 -10.76
C PRO A 93 8.93 6.59 -10.97
N LEU A 94 9.84 7.44 -11.43
CA LEU A 94 9.50 8.83 -11.65
C LEU A 94 8.30 8.97 -12.58
N SER A 95 8.19 8.08 -13.58
CA SER A 95 7.07 8.10 -14.51
C SER A 95 5.73 7.81 -13.85
N GLN A 96 5.73 7.19 -12.68
CA GLN A 96 4.50 6.85 -11.97
C GLN A 96 4.18 7.83 -10.86
N TRP A 97 5.06 8.77 -10.60
CA TRP A 97 4.98 9.60 -9.40
C TRP A 97 3.67 10.37 -9.29
N GLU A 98 3.28 11.07 -10.36
CA GLU A 98 2.06 11.86 -10.31
C GLU A 98 0.82 11.00 -10.10
N ALA A 99 0.76 9.87 -10.82
CA ALA A 99 -0.39 8.99 -10.72
C ALA A 99 -0.50 8.37 -9.32
N VAL A 100 0.65 7.98 -8.76
CA VAL A 100 0.66 7.42 -7.41
C VAL A 100 0.21 8.48 -6.41
N CYS A 101 0.69 9.70 -6.53
CA CYS A 101 0.29 10.77 -5.61
C CYS A 101 -1.22 11.03 -5.66
N ARG A 102 -1.80 11.01 -6.86
CA ARG A 102 -3.26 11.18 -7.00
C ARG A 102 -4.02 10.07 -6.28
N GLU A 103 -3.53 8.83 -6.43
CA GLU A 103 -4.20 7.71 -5.78
C GLU A 103 -4.06 7.78 -4.26
N VAL A 104 -2.91 8.24 -3.77
CA VAL A 104 -2.72 8.43 -2.34
C VAL A 104 -3.72 9.45 -1.79
N ASP A 105 -3.87 10.57 -2.50
CA ASP A 105 -4.83 11.59 -2.07
C ASP A 105 -6.25 11.05 -2.06
N THR A 106 -6.60 10.27 -3.09
CA THR A 106 -7.91 9.64 -3.17
C THR A 106 -8.13 8.69 -2.01
N ALA A 107 -7.10 7.90 -1.67
CA ALA A 107 -7.22 6.95 -0.57
C ALA A 107 -7.41 7.67 0.77
N LYS A 108 -6.70 8.77 0.98
CA LYS A 108 -6.84 9.54 2.20
C LYS A 108 -8.25 10.12 2.33
N ALA A 109 -8.78 10.65 1.23
CA ALA A 109 -10.13 11.19 1.23
C ALA A 109 -11.15 10.08 1.50
N ALA A 110 -10.95 8.90 0.95
CA ALA A 110 -11.85 7.77 1.17
C ALA A 110 -11.82 7.34 2.63
N SER A 111 -10.64 7.34 3.24
CA SER A 111 -10.50 6.97 4.64
C SER A 111 -11.23 7.95 5.55
N GLU A 112 -11.12 9.24 5.24
CA GLU A 112 -11.83 10.26 5.99
C GLU A 112 -13.33 10.11 5.86
N ARG A 113 -13.82 9.85 4.65
CA ARG A 113 -15.24 9.64 4.43
C ARG A 113 -15.75 8.43 5.18
N GLY A 114 -14.95 7.36 5.21
CA GLY A 114 -15.31 6.17 5.95
C GLY A 114 -15.45 6.42 7.44
N ALA A 115 -14.53 7.21 8.00
CA ALA A 115 -14.57 7.56 9.41
C ALA A 115 -15.81 8.40 9.73
N ASP A 116 -16.11 9.38 8.85
CA ASP A 116 -17.30 10.20 9.01
C ASP A 116 -18.57 9.36 8.88
N GLY A 117 -18.54 8.41 7.97
CA GLY A 117 -19.68 7.56 7.75
C GLY A 117 -20.03 6.68 8.94
N HIS A 118 -19.09 6.41 9.77
CA HIS A 118 -19.34 5.67 11.01
C HIS A 118 -19.89 6.56 12.08
N GLY A 119 -19.90 7.62 11.81
CA GLY A 119 -20.25 8.47 12.56
C GLY A 119 -20.54 8.91 13.71
N THR A 120 -20.67 8.98 13.91
CA THR A 120 -20.85 9.39 14.51
C THR A 120 -20.85 10.52 14.61
N ASP A 121 -21.02 10.79 14.79
CA ASP A 121 -21.00 11.67 14.74
C ASP A 121 -20.38 12.65 14.62
N GLY A 122 -20.39 12.84 14.50
CA GLY A 122 -19.84 13.64 14.11
C GLY A 122 -18.97 14.37 14.25
N LEU A 123 -18.64 14.25 14.64
CA LEU A 123 -17.71 14.88 14.60
C LEU A 123 -17.10 15.40 13.89
N GLY A 124 -17.17 15.53 13.78
CA GLY A 124 -16.64 15.86 13.09
C GLY A 124 -15.91 16.39 12.68
N PRO A 125 -15.79 16.37 12.71
CA PRO A 125 -15.01 16.75 12.16
C PRO A 125 -14.20 17.16 11.79
N GLY A 126 -14.29 16.88 11.88
CA GLY A 126 -13.60 17.05 11.57
C GLY A 126 -13.14 17.76 11.32
N VAL A 127 -13.50 17.67 11.60
CA VAL A 127 -13.10 18.20 11.40
C VAL A 127 -12.30 18.84 11.44
N ASP A 128 -12.20 18.94 11.65
CA ASP A 128 -11.48 19.42 11.66
C ASP A 128 -10.65 19.62 11.40
N ALA A 129 -10.68 19.65 11.35
CA ALA A 129 -9.98 19.68 11.04
C ALA A 129 -9.51 19.89 10.92
#